data_cfb2c5bf336c7428b1c6b9b84a6fcd7a
#
_entry.id   cfb2c5bf336c7428b1c6b9b84a6fcd7a
#
_cell.length_a   1.000
_cell.length_b   1.000
_cell.length_c   1.000
_cell.angle_alpha   90.00
_cell.angle_beta   90.00
_cell.angle_gamma   90.00
#
_symmetry.space_group_name_H-M   'P 1'
#
loop_
_entity.id
_entity.type
_entity.pdbx_description
1 polymer ?
#
loop_
_entity_poly.entity_id
_entity_poly.type
_entity_poly.pdbx_seq_one_letter_code
_entity_poly.pdbx_strand_id
1 'polypeptide(L)'
;MNFFNKSVITKVILISVICIIVSMSILTFLVTKSVFEITKENSETTINKELDLIADNISTFNKVAKNNANTTASIFLNMLKDIKIDKSQNIQVGEFKTPVLYKDNKILNLNFDIVDRFTEITSGSVATIFVKKGNDFIRVSTSLKKEDGNRAIGTKLDTNHPGYKKVLEGQNYLGKATLFGKEYMTKYMPIIRNGEIIAIAFIGFDINRDLMDLIDTINSKIVGDTGYYYVLNSDEKSSKYGHFIAHPTLQHKSALELNADGVYFIKDILKTKNGKFPYMWQGHKKLVIYQNFEEWNWLLVAGVNYDEFFKGANKVMYIIIALSILISIIISLAIYITLHISLKSLTKIKTGLFSFFNYLNRELQNVELININSKDEFGEMAKVINENIKKTQIGIEEDRKLIDE
;
A
#
# COMPACT_ATOMS: atom_id res chain seq x y z
N MET A 1 -48.87 14.54 22.02
CA MET A 1 -49.15 16.00 22.05
C MET A 1 -49.11 16.51 20.61
N ASN A 2 -50.28 16.89 20.03
CA ASN A 2 -50.43 17.15 18.58
C ASN A 2 -49.65 18.39 18.16
N PHE A 3 -48.74 18.26 17.19
CA PHE A 3 -47.93 19.34 16.60
C PHE A 3 -48.81 20.53 16.15
N PHE A 4 -49.98 20.24 15.63
CA PHE A 4 -50.91 21.25 15.14
C PHE A 4 -51.47 22.21 16.19
N ASN A 5 -51.44 21.82 17.47
CA ASN A 5 -51.95 22.64 18.59
C ASN A 5 -50.85 23.52 19.25
N LYS A 6 -49.60 23.48 18.75
CA LYS A 6 -48.50 24.32 19.26
C LYS A 6 -48.56 25.73 18.66
N SER A 7 -47.99 26.71 19.38
CA SER A 7 -47.87 28.08 18.86
C SER A 7 -47.06 28.11 17.54
N VAL A 8 -47.34 29.08 16.68
CA VAL A 8 -46.59 29.27 15.40
C VAL A 8 -45.08 29.35 15.68
N ILE A 9 -44.67 30.02 16.76
CA ILE A 9 -43.27 30.13 17.22
C ILE A 9 -42.64 28.74 17.36
N THR A 10 -43.29 27.88 18.14
CA THR A 10 -42.79 26.54 18.42
C THR A 10 -42.68 25.69 17.17
N LYS A 11 -43.63 25.86 16.20
CA LYS A 11 -43.59 25.16 14.92
C LYS A 11 -42.40 25.59 14.07
N VAL A 12 -42.18 26.90 13.93
CA VAL A 12 -41.06 27.45 13.13
C VAL A 12 -39.71 27.02 13.71
N ILE A 13 -39.53 27.14 15.04
CA ILE A 13 -38.30 26.71 15.70
C ILE A 13 -38.06 25.21 15.46
N LEU A 14 -39.06 24.36 15.64
CA LEU A 14 -38.91 22.92 15.49
C LEU A 14 -38.54 22.53 14.07
N ILE A 15 -39.21 23.12 13.06
CA ILE A 15 -38.92 22.86 11.65
C ILE A 15 -37.49 23.32 11.32
N SER A 16 -37.10 24.53 11.74
CA SER A 16 -35.76 25.06 11.50
C SER A 16 -34.67 24.18 12.09
N VAL A 17 -34.84 23.72 13.34
CA VAL A 17 -33.88 22.82 14.01
C VAL A 17 -33.78 21.48 13.28
N ILE A 18 -34.91 20.90 12.85
CA ILE A 18 -34.91 19.65 12.06
C ILE A 18 -34.15 19.86 10.75
N CYS A 19 -34.44 20.94 10.02
CA CYS A 19 -33.76 21.25 8.76
C CYS A 19 -32.23 21.39 8.96
N ILE A 20 -31.78 22.04 10.03
CA ILE A 20 -30.37 22.18 10.37
C ILE A 20 -29.73 20.81 10.64
N ILE A 21 -30.37 19.99 11.46
CA ILE A 21 -29.84 18.66 11.80
C ILE A 21 -29.73 17.80 10.53
N VAL A 22 -30.76 17.79 9.68
CA VAL A 22 -30.78 17.02 8.43
C VAL A 22 -29.67 17.49 7.48
N SER A 23 -29.58 18.81 7.24
CA SER A 23 -28.56 19.37 6.33
C SER A 23 -27.14 19.14 6.84
N MET A 24 -26.88 19.32 8.15
CA MET A 24 -25.59 19.04 8.74
C MET A 24 -25.23 17.54 8.72
N SER A 25 -26.22 16.66 8.93
CA SER A 25 -26.00 15.21 8.82
C SER A 25 -25.62 14.79 7.39
N ILE A 26 -26.31 15.33 6.38
CA ILE A 26 -25.98 15.08 4.97
C ILE A 26 -24.57 15.58 4.67
N LEU A 27 -24.23 16.80 5.05
CA LEU A 27 -22.91 17.39 4.83
C LEU A 27 -21.80 16.53 5.50
N THR A 28 -22.00 16.17 6.78
CA THR A 28 -21.08 15.32 7.52
C THR A 28 -20.88 13.98 6.84
N PHE A 29 -21.95 13.34 6.37
CA PHE A 29 -21.87 12.08 5.64
C PHE A 29 -21.06 12.21 4.34
N LEU A 30 -21.32 13.23 3.53
CA LEU A 30 -20.63 13.45 2.26
C LEU A 30 -19.13 13.73 2.48
N VAL A 31 -18.78 14.61 3.44
CA VAL A 31 -17.39 14.94 3.75
C VAL A 31 -16.67 13.72 4.30
N THR A 32 -17.28 12.98 5.23
CA THR A 32 -16.68 11.76 5.80
C THR A 32 -16.41 10.73 4.71
N LYS A 33 -17.38 10.47 3.83
CA LYS A 33 -17.21 9.56 2.67
C LYS A 33 -16.02 9.99 1.80
N SER A 34 -15.93 11.28 1.45
CA SER A 34 -14.80 11.81 0.67
C SER A 34 -13.46 11.62 1.38
N VAL A 35 -13.37 11.88 2.68
CA VAL A 35 -12.15 11.69 3.45
C VAL A 35 -11.71 10.22 3.44
N PHE A 36 -12.65 9.27 3.61
CA PHE A 36 -12.34 7.84 3.53
C PHE A 36 -11.82 7.42 2.15
N GLU A 37 -12.46 7.85 1.06
CA GLU A 37 -12.01 7.51 -0.29
C GLU A 37 -10.63 8.11 -0.60
N ILE A 38 -10.40 9.37 -0.27
CA ILE A 38 -9.09 10.03 -0.47
C ILE A 38 -8.00 9.34 0.37
N THR A 39 -8.29 9.02 1.64
CA THR A 39 -7.32 8.32 2.50
C THR A 39 -6.97 6.96 1.94
N LYS A 40 -7.97 6.21 1.46
CA LYS A 40 -7.77 4.89 0.84
C LYS A 40 -6.88 5.00 -0.39
N GLU A 41 -7.18 5.90 -1.32
CA GLU A 41 -6.41 6.11 -2.55
C GLU A 41 -4.96 6.53 -2.25
N ASN A 42 -4.76 7.47 -1.33
CA ASN A 42 -3.45 7.94 -0.92
C ASN A 42 -2.62 6.83 -0.26
N SER A 43 -3.23 6.04 0.63
CA SER A 43 -2.54 4.94 1.30
C SER A 43 -2.17 3.82 0.33
N GLU A 44 -3.08 3.42 -0.57
CA GLU A 44 -2.81 2.44 -1.63
C GLU A 44 -1.67 2.94 -2.55
N THR A 45 -1.71 4.21 -2.95
CA THR A 45 -0.66 4.84 -3.78
C THR A 45 0.69 4.85 -3.08
N THR A 46 0.71 5.17 -1.79
CA THR A 46 1.95 5.18 -0.99
C THR A 46 2.54 3.77 -0.88
N ILE A 47 1.72 2.77 -0.60
CA ILE A 47 2.18 1.37 -0.50
C ILE A 47 2.71 0.87 -1.85
N ASN A 48 2.02 1.17 -2.96
CA ASN A 48 2.49 0.80 -4.29
C ASN A 48 3.85 1.45 -4.62
N LYS A 49 4.03 2.73 -4.31
CA LYS A 49 5.33 3.41 -4.48
C LYS A 49 6.44 2.76 -3.65
N GLU A 50 6.15 2.32 -2.44
CA GLU A 50 7.14 1.61 -1.61
C GLU A 50 7.46 0.21 -2.18
N LEU A 51 6.47 -0.50 -2.73
CA LEU A 51 6.70 -1.77 -3.44
C LEU A 51 7.56 -1.55 -4.69
N ASP A 52 7.31 -0.48 -5.45
CA ASP A 52 8.14 -0.10 -6.60
C ASP A 52 9.58 0.20 -6.17
N LEU A 53 9.78 0.94 -5.07
CA LEU A 53 11.12 1.20 -4.52
C LEU A 53 11.83 -0.08 -4.08
N ILE A 54 11.12 -1.04 -3.51
CA ILE A 54 11.68 -2.36 -3.17
C ILE A 54 12.08 -3.10 -4.46
N ALA A 55 11.23 -3.09 -5.48
CA ALA A 55 11.51 -3.69 -6.78
C ALA A 55 12.74 -3.05 -7.46
N ASP A 56 12.86 -1.73 -7.41
CA ASP A 56 14.01 -0.98 -7.95
C ASP A 56 15.31 -1.30 -7.20
N ASN A 57 15.25 -1.46 -5.88
CA ASN A 57 16.41 -1.89 -5.08
C ASN A 57 16.86 -3.31 -5.48
N ILE A 58 15.92 -4.24 -5.65
CA ILE A 58 16.22 -5.61 -6.11
C ILE A 58 16.80 -5.58 -7.52
N SER A 59 16.25 -4.78 -8.43
CA SER A 59 16.72 -4.60 -9.80
C SER A 59 18.13 -4.02 -9.83
N THR A 60 18.40 -3.01 -9.02
CA THR A 60 19.73 -2.40 -8.90
C THR A 60 20.74 -3.41 -8.37
N PHE A 61 20.40 -4.14 -7.31
CA PHE A 61 21.22 -5.22 -6.78
C PHE A 61 21.53 -6.28 -7.85
N ASN A 62 20.50 -6.74 -8.58
CA ASN A 62 20.66 -7.73 -9.66
C ASN A 62 21.58 -7.21 -10.77
N LYS A 63 21.45 -5.94 -11.17
CA LYS A 63 22.34 -5.31 -12.16
C LYS A 63 23.79 -5.26 -11.68
N VAL A 64 24.03 -4.90 -10.43
CA VAL A 64 25.37 -4.88 -9.84
C VAL A 64 25.96 -6.29 -9.79
N ALA A 65 25.19 -7.28 -9.33
CA ALA A 65 25.61 -8.68 -9.26
C ALA A 65 25.94 -9.23 -10.68
N LYS A 66 25.13 -8.92 -11.69
CA LYS A 66 25.42 -9.30 -13.09
C LYS A 66 26.70 -8.65 -13.62
N ASN A 67 26.94 -7.38 -13.29
CA ASN A 67 28.15 -6.67 -13.72
C ASN A 67 29.40 -7.28 -13.04
N ASN A 68 29.33 -7.57 -11.75
CA ASN A 68 30.42 -8.23 -11.03
C ASN A 68 30.70 -9.64 -11.59
N ALA A 69 29.64 -10.42 -11.87
CA ALA A 69 29.78 -11.72 -12.50
C ALA A 69 30.40 -11.61 -13.92
N ASN A 70 30.07 -10.58 -14.69
CA ASN A 70 30.68 -10.34 -15.98
C ASN A 70 32.16 -10.00 -15.89
N THR A 71 32.54 -9.16 -14.92
CA THR A 71 33.94 -8.77 -14.70
C THR A 71 34.77 -9.98 -14.24
N THR A 72 34.30 -10.73 -13.25
CA THR A 72 34.99 -11.94 -12.77
C THR A 72 35.05 -13.02 -13.82
N ALA A 73 34.02 -13.17 -14.65
CA ALA A 73 34.02 -14.10 -15.79
C ALA A 73 35.11 -13.77 -16.84
N SER A 74 35.31 -12.48 -17.10
CA SER A 74 36.37 -12.04 -18.00
C SER A 74 37.78 -12.40 -17.50
N ILE A 75 37.99 -12.28 -16.16
CA ILE A 75 39.23 -12.72 -15.51
C ILE A 75 39.44 -14.22 -15.73
N PHE A 76 38.38 -15.03 -15.46
CA PHE A 76 38.48 -16.47 -15.60
C PHE A 76 38.73 -16.92 -17.05
N LEU A 77 38.06 -16.31 -18.02
CA LEU A 77 38.31 -16.59 -19.43
C LEU A 77 39.75 -16.28 -19.87
N ASN A 78 40.34 -15.19 -19.37
CA ASN A 78 41.75 -14.87 -19.62
C ASN A 78 42.69 -15.93 -19.03
N MET A 79 42.37 -16.45 -17.81
CA MET A 79 43.14 -17.55 -17.21
C MET A 79 43.03 -18.86 -18.00
N LEU A 80 41.95 -19.06 -18.76
CA LEU A 80 41.68 -20.23 -19.60
C LEU A 80 42.03 -20.02 -21.06
N LYS A 81 42.76 -18.97 -21.41
CA LYS A 81 43.22 -18.74 -22.76
C LYS A 81 44.06 -19.93 -23.26
N ASP A 82 43.89 -20.31 -24.54
CA ASP A 82 44.65 -21.37 -25.23
C ASP A 82 44.44 -22.81 -24.72
N ILE A 83 43.31 -23.07 -24.04
CA ILE A 83 42.89 -24.45 -23.71
C ILE A 83 42.72 -25.27 -24.99
N LYS A 84 43.26 -26.52 -24.97
CA LYS A 84 43.13 -27.52 -26.01
C LYS A 84 42.43 -28.78 -25.46
N ILE A 85 41.84 -29.57 -26.34
CA ILE A 85 41.24 -30.87 -26.03
C ILE A 85 41.96 -31.98 -26.76
N ASP A 86 42.25 -33.08 -26.06
CA ASP A 86 42.67 -34.34 -26.68
C ASP A 86 41.56 -35.39 -26.49
N LYS A 87 40.90 -35.76 -27.61
CA LYS A 87 39.82 -36.73 -27.64
C LYS A 87 40.33 -38.19 -27.73
N SER A 88 41.63 -38.38 -28.02
CA SER A 88 42.24 -39.71 -28.09
C SER A 88 42.53 -40.25 -26.70
N GLN A 89 42.67 -39.38 -25.69
CA GLN A 89 42.92 -39.73 -24.29
C GLN A 89 41.68 -39.47 -23.44
N ASN A 90 41.50 -40.31 -22.45
CA ASN A 90 40.42 -40.17 -21.44
C ASN A 90 40.91 -40.26 -20.02
N ILE A 91 40.36 -39.45 -19.13
CA ILE A 91 40.58 -39.48 -17.70
C ILE A 91 39.25 -39.79 -17.00
N GLN A 92 39.35 -40.66 -15.98
CA GLN A 92 38.19 -40.94 -15.10
C GLN A 92 37.95 -39.75 -14.18
N VAL A 93 36.74 -39.17 -14.25
CA VAL A 93 36.32 -38.05 -13.39
C VAL A 93 34.94 -38.40 -12.79
N GLY A 94 34.95 -38.80 -11.52
CA GLY A 94 33.79 -39.43 -10.89
C GLY A 94 33.39 -40.68 -11.64
N GLU A 95 32.13 -40.78 -12.09
CA GLU A 95 31.59 -41.92 -12.84
C GLU A 95 31.86 -41.82 -14.37
N PHE A 96 32.49 -40.75 -14.86
CA PHE A 96 32.61 -40.46 -16.29
C PHE A 96 34.05 -40.55 -16.78
N LYS A 97 34.26 -41.28 -17.87
CA LYS A 97 35.48 -41.15 -18.69
C LYS A 97 35.32 -39.92 -19.59
N THR A 98 36.19 -38.94 -19.42
CA THR A 98 36.11 -37.63 -20.10
C THR A 98 37.33 -37.40 -20.97
N PRO A 99 37.20 -36.72 -22.13
CA PRO A 99 38.34 -36.27 -22.91
C PRO A 99 39.26 -35.38 -22.06
N VAL A 100 40.54 -35.31 -22.42
CA VAL A 100 41.52 -34.55 -21.66
C VAL A 100 41.60 -33.12 -22.14
N LEU A 101 41.48 -32.18 -21.21
CA LEU A 101 41.71 -30.75 -21.44
C LEU A 101 43.16 -30.39 -21.00
N TYR A 102 43.82 -29.59 -21.83
CA TYR A 102 45.19 -29.11 -21.59
C TYR A 102 45.27 -27.60 -21.65
N LYS A 103 46.16 -27.05 -20.81
CA LYS A 103 46.66 -25.69 -20.92
C LYS A 103 48.16 -25.71 -20.57
N ASP A 104 48.97 -25.10 -21.47
CA ASP A 104 50.45 -25.03 -21.28
C ASP A 104 51.06 -26.40 -20.94
N ASN A 105 50.68 -27.45 -21.64
CA ASN A 105 51.08 -28.86 -21.42
C ASN A 105 50.66 -29.46 -20.09
N LYS A 106 49.82 -28.78 -19.27
CA LYS A 106 49.29 -29.31 -18.03
C LYS A 106 47.85 -29.79 -18.23
N ILE A 107 47.53 -30.96 -17.69
CA ILE A 107 46.19 -31.51 -17.67
C ILE A 107 45.33 -30.68 -16.73
N LEU A 108 44.13 -30.28 -17.15
CA LEU A 108 43.17 -29.55 -16.35
C LEU A 108 42.16 -30.45 -15.65
N ASN A 109 41.91 -31.67 -16.17
CA ASN A 109 41.05 -32.63 -15.50
C ASN A 109 41.63 -33.02 -14.14
N LEU A 110 40.86 -32.86 -13.05
CA LEU A 110 41.30 -33.10 -11.69
C LEU A 110 42.46 -32.19 -11.17
N ASN A 111 42.82 -31.17 -11.93
CA ASN A 111 43.73 -30.11 -11.49
C ASN A 111 42.94 -28.90 -11.03
N PHE A 112 43.20 -28.39 -9.83
CA PHE A 112 42.48 -27.33 -9.19
C PHE A 112 43.24 -26.00 -9.12
N ASP A 113 44.49 -25.95 -9.53
CA ASP A 113 45.36 -24.76 -9.40
C ASP A 113 44.68 -23.50 -9.99
N ILE A 114 44.13 -23.59 -11.18
CA ILE A 114 43.54 -22.45 -11.90
C ILE A 114 42.25 -21.99 -11.23
N VAL A 115 41.39 -22.92 -10.83
CA VAL A 115 40.07 -22.59 -10.19
C VAL A 115 40.26 -22.08 -8.77
N ASP A 116 41.26 -22.59 -8.02
CA ASP A 116 41.58 -22.12 -6.67
C ASP A 116 42.23 -20.73 -6.71
N ARG A 117 43.21 -20.53 -7.61
CA ARG A 117 43.80 -19.21 -7.82
C ARG A 117 42.73 -18.16 -8.25
N PHE A 118 41.79 -18.56 -9.10
CA PHE A 118 40.68 -17.65 -9.42
C PHE A 118 39.88 -17.27 -8.18
N THR A 119 39.56 -18.24 -7.31
CA THR A 119 38.82 -17.99 -6.06
C THR A 119 39.58 -17.05 -5.12
N GLU A 120 40.89 -17.21 -5.02
CA GLU A 120 41.73 -16.32 -4.23
C GLU A 120 41.73 -14.88 -4.73
N ILE A 121 41.98 -14.66 -6.04
CA ILE A 121 42.07 -13.31 -6.61
C ILE A 121 40.74 -12.60 -6.73
N THR A 122 39.60 -13.32 -6.68
CA THR A 122 38.27 -12.77 -6.77
C THR A 122 37.54 -12.73 -5.42
N SER A 123 38.27 -12.92 -4.30
CA SER A 123 37.75 -12.83 -2.94
C SER A 123 36.53 -13.72 -2.68
N GLY A 124 36.53 -14.94 -3.21
CA GLY A 124 35.53 -15.96 -2.90
C GLY A 124 34.57 -16.33 -4.02
N SER A 125 34.68 -15.74 -5.21
CA SER A 125 33.95 -16.25 -6.37
C SER A 125 34.42 -17.66 -6.72
N VAL A 126 33.50 -18.53 -7.14
CA VAL A 126 33.83 -19.91 -7.49
C VAL A 126 33.98 -20.08 -8.99
N ALA A 127 34.83 -21.01 -9.40
CA ALA A 127 35.07 -21.34 -10.80
C ALA A 127 34.94 -22.83 -11.06
N THR A 128 34.54 -23.17 -12.29
CA THR A 128 34.44 -24.54 -12.77
C THR A 128 34.82 -24.61 -14.23
N ILE A 129 35.51 -25.69 -14.59
CA ILE A 129 35.73 -26.11 -15.99
C ILE A 129 34.93 -27.38 -16.22
N PHE A 130 34.01 -27.31 -17.19
CA PHE A 130 33.31 -28.50 -17.70
C PHE A 130 33.94 -28.91 -19.02
N VAL A 131 34.08 -30.21 -19.25
CA VAL A 131 34.43 -30.75 -20.57
C VAL A 131 33.19 -31.29 -21.27
N LYS A 132 33.07 -31.10 -22.57
CA LYS A 132 32.00 -31.66 -23.39
C LYS A 132 32.24 -33.14 -23.63
N LYS A 133 31.21 -33.98 -23.36
CA LYS A 133 31.16 -35.41 -23.68
C LYS A 133 29.84 -35.73 -24.31
N GLY A 134 29.79 -35.88 -25.63
CA GLY A 134 28.53 -35.95 -26.38
C GLY A 134 27.74 -34.67 -26.20
N ASN A 135 26.51 -34.78 -25.69
CA ASN A 135 25.67 -33.62 -25.32
C ASN A 135 25.81 -33.23 -23.84
N ASP A 136 26.52 -34.02 -23.04
CA ASP A 136 26.73 -33.71 -21.61
C ASP A 136 27.94 -32.80 -21.40
N PHE A 137 27.91 -32.03 -20.32
CA PHE A 137 29.03 -31.25 -19.80
C PHE A 137 29.39 -31.74 -18.42
N ILE A 138 30.58 -32.33 -18.27
CA ILE A 138 31.07 -32.97 -17.03
C ILE A 138 32.03 -32.01 -16.32
N ARG A 139 31.83 -31.77 -15.04
CA ARG A 139 32.68 -30.90 -14.19
C ARG A 139 33.99 -31.58 -13.88
N VAL A 140 35.06 -31.15 -14.54
CA VAL A 140 36.39 -31.77 -14.45
C VAL A 140 37.38 -31.04 -13.54
N SER A 141 37.16 -29.75 -13.29
CA SER A 141 37.88 -28.94 -12.34
C SER A 141 36.96 -27.92 -11.70
N THR A 142 37.03 -27.74 -10.38
CA THR A 142 36.15 -26.78 -9.68
C THR A 142 36.67 -26.38 -8.32
N SER A 143 36.47 -25.11 -7.95
CA SER A 143 36.59 -24.64 -6.56
C SER A 143 35.27 -24.73 -5.79
N LEU A 144 34.12 -24.97 -6.50
CA LEU A 144 32.80 -25.10 -5.87
C LEU A 144 32.73 -26.37 -5.01
N LYS A 145 32.33 -26.20 -3.75
CA LYS A 145 32.17 -27.28 -2.78
C LYS A 145 30.70 -27.58 -2.54
N LYS A 146 30.36 -28.84 -2.32
CA LYS A 146 29.08 -29.32 -1.85
C LYS A 146 28.90 -28.98 -0.35
N GLU A 147 27.72 -29.25 0.20
CA GLU A 147 27.44 -29.08 1.64
C GLU A 147 28.32 -29.92 2.55
N ASP A 148 28.76 -31.08 2.05
CA ASP A 148 29.69 -31.97 2.75
C ASP A 148 31.15 -31.47 2.74
N GLY A 149 31.43 -30.32 2.15
CA GLY A 149 32.78 -29.72 2.01
C GLY A 149 33.59 -30.28 0.83
N ASN A 150 33.17 -31.37 0.19
CA ASN A 150 33.90 -31.95 -0.93
C ASN A 150 33.63 -31.12 -2.23
N ARG A 151 34.62 -31.13 -3.15
CA ARG A 151 34.45 -30.49 -4.46
C ARG A 151 33.40 -31.19 -5.26
N ALA A 152 32.60 -30.41 -5.98
CA ALA A 152 31.48 -30.92 -6.82
C ALA A 152 31.95 -31.61 -8.12
N ILE A 153 33.08 -32.33 -8.08
CA ILE A 153 33.69 -33.01 -9.22
C ILE A 153 32.80 -34.14 -9.75
N GLY A 154 32.87 -34.40 -11.07
CA GLY A 154 32.17 -35.48 -11.71
C GLY A 154 30.65 -35.28 -11.84
N THR A 155 30.13 -34.10 -11.49
CA THR A 155 28.71 -33.80 -11.69
C THR A 155 28.46 -33.29 -13.12
N LYS A 156 27.28 -33.56 -13.66
CA LYS A 156 26.82 -33.01 -14.94
C LYS A 156 26.20 -31.64 -14.76
N LEU A 157 26.28 -30.82 -15.80
CA LEU A 157 25.37 -29.68 -15.91
C LEU A 157 23.95 -30.22 -16.15
N ASP A 158 23.00 -29.78 -15.30
CA ASP A 158 21.61 -30.19 -15.41
C ASP A 158 21.01 -29.74 -16.76
N THR A 159 20.39 -30.69 -17.48
CA THR A 159 19.73 -30.42 -18.76
C THR A 159 18.51 -29.52 -18.64
N ASN A 160 17.88 -29.47 -17.46
CA ASN A 160 16.78 -28.55 -17.15
C ASN A 160 17.24 -27.14 -16.77
N HIS A 161 18.55 -26.95 -16.53
CA HIS A 161 19.08 -25.64 -16.23
C HIS A 161 18.89 -24.68 -17.41
N PRO A 162 18.37 -23.44 -17.22
CA PRO A 162 18.10 -22.51 -18.33
C PRO A 162 19.32 -22.22 -19.23
N GLY A 163 20.52 -22.31 -18.66
CA GLY A 163 21.76 -22.12 -19.37
C GLY A 163 22.19 -23.29 -20.26
N TYR A 164 21.68 -24.52 -20.01
CA TYR A 164 22.13 -25.72 -20.72
C TYR A 164 21.92 -25.59 -22.25
N LYS A 165 20.71 -25.23 -22.67
CA LYS A 165 20.39 -25.05 -24.10
C LYS A 165 21.22 -23.95 -24.72
N LYS A 166 21.41 -22.81 -24.05
CA LYS A 166 22.21 -21.68 -24.54
C LYS A 166 23.66 -22.05 -24.75
N VAL A 167 24.29 -22.75 -23.80
CA VAL A 167 25.70 -23.14 -23.96
C VAL A 167 25.89 -24.22 -25.01
N LEU A 168 24.90 -25.11 -25.26
CA LEU A 168 24.91 -26.04 -26.38
C LEU A 168 24.89 -25.32 -27.74
N GLU A 169 24.22 -24.18 -27.83
CA GLU A 169 24.13 -23.31 -29.00
C GLU A 169 25.36 -22.37 -29.13
N GLY A 170 26.33 -22.48 -28.23
CA GLY A 170 27.53 -21.63 -28.24
C GLY A 170 27.29 -20.24 -27.61
N GLN A 171 26.18 -20.02 -26.93
CA GLN A 171 25.81 -18.75 -26.32
C GLN A 171 26.15 -18.73 -24.84
N ASN A 172 26.51 -17.56 -24.33
CA ASN A 172 26.69 -17.36 -22.90
C ASN A 172 25.33 -17.36 -22.15
N TYR A 173 25.35 -17.86 -20.94
CA TYR A 173 24.22 -17.70 -20.00
C TYR A 173 24.67 -16.94 -18.76
N LEU A 174 23.87 -15.98 -18.30
CA LEU A 174 24.06 -15.22 -17.07
C LEU A 174 22.74 -15.22 -16.28
N GLY A 175 22.79 -15.67 -15.04
CA GLY A 175 21.59 -15.70 -14.18
C GLY A 175 21.90 -16.12 -12.75
N LYS A 176 20.93 -15.84 -11.88
CA LYS A 176 20.98 -16.27 -10.46
C LYS A 176 20.78 -17.78 -10.38
N ALA A 177 21.54 -18.45 -9.51
CA ALA A 177 21.38 -19.86 -9.21
C ALA A 177 21.74 -20.18 -7.75
N THR A 178 20.98 -21.10 -7.15
CA THR A 178 21.31 -21.69 -5.85
C THR A 178 22.15 -22.94 -6.09
N LEU A 179 23.36 -22.95 -5.60
CA LEU A 179 24.29 -24.08 -5.75
C LEU A 179 24.72 -24.53 -4.34
N PHE A 180 24.38 -25.76 -3.97
CA PHE A 180 24.75 -26.36 -2.68
C PHE A 180 24.46 -25.45 -1.49
N GLY A 181 23.22 -24.91 -1.44
CA GLY A 181 22.73 -24.07 -0.34
C GLY A 181 23.18 -22.60 -0.37
N LYS A 182 23.99 -22.19 -1.37
CA LYS A 182 24.45 -20.80 -1.51
C LYS A 182 23.92 -20.15 -2.79
N GLU A 183 23.65 -18.85 -2.71
CA GLU A 183 23.15 -18.06 -3.83
C GLU A 183 24.30 -17.41 -4.62
N TYR A 184 24.29 -17.59 -5.92
CA TYR A 184 25.31 -17.07 -6.82
C TYR A 184 24.67 -16.34 -8.00
N MET A 185 25.34 -15.27 -8.46
CA MET A 185 25.16 -14.81 -9.83
C MET A 185 26.12 -15.58 -10.72
N THR A 186 25.59 -16.46 -11.56
CA THR A 186 26.39 -17.44 -12.34
C THR A 186 26.52 -17.03 -13.77
N LYS A 187 27.69 -17.30 -14.37
CA LYS A 187 27.91 -17.16 -15.81
C LYS A 187 28.54 -18.43 -16.40
N TYR A 188 27.91 -18.95 -17.45
CA TYR A 188 28.36 -20.09 -18.21
C TYR A 188 28.83 -19.59 -19.61
N MET A 189 30.03 -19.95 -19.98
CA MET A 189 30.69 -19.45 -21.21
C MET A 189 31.24 -20.63 -21.97
N PRO A 190 30.70 -20.98 -23.15
CA PRO A 190 31.24 -22.05 -23.99
C PRO A 190 32.62 -21.65 -24.52
N ILE A 191 33.57 -22.59 -24.44
CA ILE A 191 34.90 -22.47 -25.03
C ILE A 191 34.84 -23.19 -26.37
N ILE A 192 34.97 -22.41 -27.47
CA ILE A 192 34.88 -22.92 -28.82
C ILE A 192 36.29 -22.96 -29.41
N ARG A 193 36.62 -24.08 -30.07
CA ARG A 193 37.87 -24.28 -30.85
C ARG A 193 37.53 -24.97 -32.15
N ASN A 194 38.06 -24.43 -33.25
CA ASN A 194 37.81 -24.95 -34.59
C ASN A 194 36.30 -25.15 -34.91
N GLY A 195 35.45 -24.22 -34.41
CA GLY A 195 34.02 -24.29 -34.64
C GLY A 195 33.27 -25.28 -33.72
N GLU A 196 33.98 -25.98 -32.81
CA GLU A 196 33.37 -26.95 -31.88
C GLU A 196 33.46 -26.45 -30.45
N ILE A 197 32.39 -26.66 -29.68
CA ILE A 197 32.37 -26.41 -28.23
C ILE A 197 33.12 -27.56 -27.57
N ILE A 198 34.25 -27.27 -26.93
CA ILE A 198 35.07 -28.28 -26.25
C ILE A 198 34.89 -28.29 -24.76
N ALA A 199 34.52 -27.16 -24.17
CA ALA A 199 34.39 -26.98 -22.71
C ALA A 199 33.42 -25.84 -22.39
N ILE A 200 33.04 -25.71 -21.12
CA ILE A 200 32.39 -24.53 -20.57
C ILE A 200 33.27 -23.99 -19.43
N ALA A 201 33.61 -22.71 -19.50
CA ALA A 201 34.05 -21.95 -18.33
C ALA A 201 32.83 -21.47 -17.54
N PHE A 202 32.80 -21.76 -16.28
CA PHE A 202 31.75 -21.33 -15.38
C PHE A 202 32.33 -20.53 -14.21
N ILE A 203 31.65 -19.45 -13.84
CA ILE A 203 31.88 -18.75 -12.60
C ILE A 203 30.59 -18.59 -11.80
N GLY A 204 30.72 -18.57 -10.48
CA GLY A 204 29.68 -18.14 -9.55
C GLY A 204 30.20 -17.00 -8.70
N PHE A 205 29.66 -15.81 -8.90
CA PHE A 205 29.90 -14.66 -8.02
C PHE A 205 29.02 -14.81 -6.79
N ASP A 206 29.61 -14.91 -5.60
CA ASP A 206 28.89 -15.08 -4.34
C ASP A 206 28.10 -13.80 -4.02
N ILE A 207 26.78 -13.94 -3.87
CA ILE A 207 25.86 -12.84 -3.54
C ILE A 207 25.18 -13.02 -2.19
N ASN A 208 25.56 -14.02 -1.39
CA ASN A 208 24.81 -14.36 -0.18
C ASN A 208 24.75 -13.21 0.81
N ARG A 209 25.89 -12.58 1.11
CA ARG A 209 25.95 -11.49 2.08
C ARG A 209 25.07 -10.31 1.65
N ASP A 210 25.30 -9.83 0.44
CA ASP A 210 24.60 -8.66 -0.08
C ASP A 210 23.08 -8.95 -0.25
N LEU A 211 22.73 -10.20 -0.58
CA LEU A 211 21.34 -10.65 -0.65
C LEU A 211 20.70 -10.69 0.75
N MET A 212 21.44 -11.14 1.79
CA MET A 212 20.95 -11.10 3.16
C MET A 212 20.71 -9.66 3.62
N ASP A 213 21.65 -8.75 3.35
CA ASP A 213 21.51 -7.32 3.67
C ASP A 213 20.28 -6.69 2.97
N LEU A 214 20.01 -7.10 1.73
CA LEU A 214 18.81 -6.69 1.00
C LEU A 214 17.52 -7.22 1.67
N ILE A 215 17.52 -8.50 2.04
CA ILE A 215 16.39 -9.15 2.73
C ILE A 215 16.13 -8.48 4.08
N ASP A 216 17.17 -8.20 4.86
CA ASP A 216 17.07 -7.53 6.15
C ASP A 216 16.53 -6.10 5.99
N THR A 217 16.93 -5.40 4.93
CA THR A 217 16.38 -4.09 4.58
C THR A 217 14.89 -4.16 4.30
N ILE A 218 14.42 -5.18 3.57
CA ILE A 218 12.98 -5.38 3.31
C ILE A 218 12.25 -5.71 4.61
N ASN A 219 12.80 -6.61 5.44
CA ASN A 219 12.20 -7.04 6.70
C ASN A 219 12.09 -5.91 7.74
N SER A 220 12.97 -4.90 7.67
CA SER A 220 12.96 -3.74 8.56
C SER A 220 11.91 -2.68 8.21
N LYS A 221 11.33 -2.74 7.00
CA LYS A 221 10.32 -1.77 6.56
C LYS A 221 8.97 -2.05 7.19
N ILE A 222 8.28 -0.99 7.60
CA ILE A 222 6.98 -1.04 8.27
C ILE A 222 5.92 -0.35 7.40
N VAL A 223 4.70 -0.87 7.40
CA VAL A 223 3.51 -0.27 6.79
C VAL A 223 2.52 0.12 7.89
N GLY A 224 2.20 1.40 8.04
CA GLY A 224 1.40 1.87 9.17
C GLY A 224 2.13 1.70 10.50
N ASP A 225 1.44 1.22 11.53
CA ASP A 225 2.02 0.99 12.86
C ASP A 225 2.56 -0.45 13.03
N THR A 226 1.89 -1.47 12.44
CA THR A 226 2.20 -2.90 12.65
C THR A 226 2.26 -3.72 11.36
N GLY A 227 1.99 -3.12 10.21
CA GLY A 227 2.12 -3.78 8.91
C GLY A 227 3.57 -3.98 8.51
N TYR A 228 3.84 -4.88 7.57
CA TYR A 228 5.19 -5.23 7.12
C TYR A 228 5.21 -5.66 5.66
N TYR A 229 6.41 -5.64 5.09
CA TYR A 229 6.68 -6.20 3.78
C TYR A 229 7.20 -7.61 3.90
N TYR A 230 6.89 -8.44 2.92
CA TYR A 230 7.45 -9.77 2.77
C TYR A 230 7.56 -10.17 1.30
N VAL A 231 8.35 -11.18 1.03
CA VAL A 231 8.61 -11.67 -0.33
C VAL A 231 8.35 -13.16 -0.39
N LEU A 232 7.58 -13.60 -1.37
CA LEU A 232 7.31 -15.00 -1.66
C LEU A 232 8.04 -15.46 -2.91
N ASN A 233 8.46 -16.72 -2.93
CA ASN A 233 8.91 -17.37 -4.14
C ASN A 233 7.70 -17.70 -5.04
N SER A 234 7.61 -17.09 -6.20
CA SER A 234 6.54 -17.31 -7.19
C SER A 234 6.97 -18.21 -8.37
N ASP A 235 8.12 -18.86 -8.29
CA ASP A 235 8.55 -19.83 -9.30
C ASP A 235 7.81 -21.15 -9.14
N GLU A 236 6.85 -21.42 -10.00
CA GLU A 236 6.04 -22.65 -10.00
C GLU A 236 6.85 -23.94 -10.22
N LYS A 237 8.07 -23.83 -10.78
CA LYS A 237 8.97 -24.97 -11.00
C LYS A 237 9.88 -25.23 -9.78
N SER A 238 9.93 -24.33 -8.83
CA SER A 238 10.75 -24.46 -7.64
C SER A 238 10.09 -25.35 -6.60
N SER A 239 10.85 -26.24 -5.99
CA SER A 239 10.42 -26.99 -4.80
C SER A 239 10.07 -26.07 -3.60
N LYS A 240 10.50 -24.81 -3.66
CA LYS A 240 10.21 -23.79 -2.66
C LYS A 240 9.13 -22.79 -3.14
N TYR A 241 8.28 -23.17 -4.10
CA TYR A 241 7.14 -22.33 -4.49
C TYR A 241 6.28 -21.95 -3.29
N GLY A 242 5.95 -20.67 -3.16
CA GLY A 242 5.16 -20.16 -2.05
C GLY A 242 5.88 -20.08 -0.69
N HIS A 243 7.21 -20.30 -0.64
CA HIS A 243 7.98 -20.08 0.59
C HIS A 243 8.34 -18.60 0.74
N PHE A 244 8.44 -18.17 1.99
CA PHE A 244 8.94 -16.83 2.33
C PHE A 244 10.44 -16.72 2.03
N ILE A 245 10.80 -15.81 1.14
CA ILE A 245 12.19 -15.38 0.90
C ILE A 245 12.58 -14.32 1.92
N ALA A 246 11.71 -13.34 2.15
CA ALA A 246 11.83 -12.34 3.19
C ALA A 246 10.54 -12.30 4.01
N HIS A 247 10.63 -12.35 5.33
CA HIS A 247 9.53 -12.18 6.27
C HIS A 247 10.11 -11.92 7.67
N PRO A 248 9.58 -10.99 8.47
CA PRO A 248 10.12 -10.67 9.79
C PRO A 248 10.27 -11.85 10.73
N THR A 249 9.41 -12.88 10.65
CA THR A 249 9.38 -14.01 11.59
C THR A 249 9.23 -15.40 10.95
N LEU A 250 8.87 -15.50 9.66
CA LEU A 250 8.54 -16.77 8.99
C LEU A 250 9.44 -17.07 7.79
N GLN A 251 10.61 -16.43 7.70
CA GLN A 251 11.57 -16.66 6.61
C GLN A 251 11.84 -18.15 6.39
N HIS A 252 11.89 -18.58 5.14
CA HIS A 252 12.09 -19.96 4.67
C HIS A 252 10.94 -20.95 4.94
N LYS A 253 9.86 -20.56 5.64
CA LYS A 253 8.68 -21.42 5.83
C LYS A 253 7.77 -21.33 4.63
N SER A 254 6.99 -22.40 4.39
CA SER A 254 5.91 -22.37 3.40
C SER A 254 4.78 -21.44 3.84
N ALA A 255 4.34 -20.57 2.94
CA ALA A 255 3.16 -19.74 3.14
C ALA A 255 1.88 -20.38 2.62
N LEU A 256 1.98 -21.48 1.83
CA LEU A 256 0.84 -22.13 1.18
C LEU A 256 -0.15 -22.75 2.16
N GLU A 257 0.32 -23.09 3.36
CA GLU A 257 -0.48 -23.71 4.43
C GLU A 257 -1.08 -22.68 5.40
N LEU A 258 -0.73 -21.39 5.23
CA LEU A 258 -1.30 -20.33 6.05
C LEU A 258 -2.78 -20.17 5.72
N ASN A 259 -3.59 -20.47 6.73
CA ASN A 259 -5.04 -20.36 6.66
C ASN A 259 -5.49 -19.09 7.40
N ALA A 260 -6.00 -18.14 6.66
CA ALA A 260 -6.57 -16.91 7.19
C ALA A 260 -8.08 -17.10 7.37
N ASP A 261 -8.52 -17.56 8.54
CA ASP A 261 -9.93 -17.79 8.89
C ASP A 261 -10.71 -18.58 7.80
N GLY A 262 -10.10 -19.67 7.29
CA GLY A 262 -10.67 -20.54 6.26
C GLY A 262 -10.28 -20.19 4.81
N VAL A 263 -9.49 -19.15 4.57
CA VAL A 263 -9.10 -18.70 3.23
C VAL A 263 -7.58 -18.87 3.01
N TYR A 264 -7.22 -19.64 1.97
CA TYR A 264 -5.83 -19.82 1.53
C TYR A 264 -5.41 -18.74 0.53
N PHE A 265 -5.48 -17.46 0.93
CA PHE A 265 -5.28 -16.31 0.06
C PHE A 265 -3.90 -16.26 -0.62
N ILE A 266 -2.88 -16.90 -0.05
CA ILE A 266 -1.53 -16.96 -0.64
C ILE A 266 -1.55 -17.59 -2.03
N LYS A 267 -2.36 -18.64 -2.23
CA LYS A 267 -2.49 -19.30 -3.55
C LYS A 267 -3.09 -18.36 -4.58
N ASP A 268 -4.05 -17.54 -4.17
CA ASP A 268 -4.71 -16.59 -5.06
C ASP A 268 -3.77 -15.45 -5.46
N ILE A 269 -3.02 -14.87 -4.51
CA ILE A 269 -2.07 -13.79 -4.82
C ILE A 269 -0.90 -14.27 -5.67
N LEU A 270 -0.40 -15.49 -5.46
CA LEU A 270 0.63 -16.09 -6.31
C LEU A 270 0.14 -16.31 -7.75
N LYS A 271 -1.13 -16.66 -7.94
CA LYS A 271 -1.75 -16.86 -9.25
C LYS A 271 -2.02 -15.54 -9.97
N THR A 272 -2.53 -14.53 -9.27
CA THR A 272 -2.89 -13.23 -9.85
C THR A 272 -1.69 -12.31 -10.07
N LYS A 273 -0.61 -12.54 -9.32
CA LYS A 273 0.70 -11.87 -9.41
C LYS A 273 0.72 -10.37 -9.09
N ASN A 274 -0.35 -9.63 -9.36
CA ASN A 274 -0.45 -8.21 -9.04
C ASN A 274 -1.86 -7.88 -8.56
N GLY A 275 -1.98 -7.03 -7.57
CA GLY A 275 -3.27 -6.58 -7.08
C GLY A 275 -3.34 -6.31 -5.58
N LYS A 276 -4.54 -6.40 -5.06
CA LYS A 276 -4.84 -6.27 -3.64
C LYS A 276 -5.86 -7.32 -3.22
N PHE A 277 -5.72 -7.83 -1.99
CA PHE A 277 -6.59 -8.86 -1.45
C PHE A 277 -6.92 -8.58 0.02
N PRO A 278 -8.20 -8.33 0.37
CA PRO A 278 -8.64 -8.22 1.76
C PRO A 278 -8.86 -9.63 2.33
N TYR A 279 -8.45 -9.85 3.58
CA TYR A 279 -8.64 -11.12 4.28
C TYR A 279 -8.84 -10.91 5.78
N MET A 280 -9.35 -11.94 6.46
CA MET A 280 -9.47 -11.96 7.92
C MET A 280 -8.32 -12.78 8.51
N TRP A 281 -7.70 -12.29 9.58
CA TRP A 281 -6.63 -12.96 10.30
C TRP A 281 -6.80 -12.75 11.80
N GLN A 282 -7.05 -13.84 12.53
CA GLN A 282 -7.28 -13.80 13.98
C GLN A 282 -8.34 -12.78 14.40
N GLY A 283 -9.45 -12.72 13.64
CA GLY A 283 -10.55 -11.78 13.90
C GLY A 283 -10.30 -10.33 13.45
N HIS A 284 -9.14 -10.02 12.90
CA HIS A 284 -8.82 -8.68 12.37
C HIS A 284 -8.88 -8.65 10.86
N LYS A 285 -9.50 -7.61 10.31
CA LYS A 285 -9.50 -7.37 8.87
C LYS A 285 -8.14 -6.85 8.44
N LYS A 286 -7.52 -7.55 7.49
CA LYS A 286 -6.22 -7.18 6.88
C LYS A 286 -6.37 -6.95 5.38
N LEU A 287 -5.40 -6.22 4.82
CA LEU A 287 -5.26 -5.98 3.39
C LEU A 287 -3.84 -6.35 2.99
N VAL A 288 -3.67 -7.09 1.90
CA VAL A 288 -2.39 -7.20 1.20
C VAL A 288 -2.46 -6.46 -0.13
N ILE A 289 -1.37 -5.77 -0.47
CA ILE A 289 -1.11 -5.20 -1.79
C ILE A 289 0.15 -5.89 -2.29
N TYR A 290 0.15 -6.38 -3.51
CA TYR A 290 1.22 -7.24 -4.00
C TYR A 290 1.54 -7.00 -5.46
N GLN A 291 2.81 -7.23 -5.80
CA GLN A 291 3.40 -6.97 -7.10
C GLN A 291 4.44 -8.04 -7.44
N ASN A 292 4.40 -8.56 -8.67
CA ASN A 292 5.36 -9.55 -9.14
C ASN A 292 6.66 -8.89 -9.62
N PHE A 293 7.79 -9.44 -9.18
CA PHE A 293 9.12 -9.14 -9.71
C PHE A 293 9.59 -10.32 -10.58
N GLU A 294 9.35 -10.21 -11.89
CA GLU A 294 9.50 -11.32 -12.84
C GLU A 294 10.93 -11.87 -12.93
N GLU A 295 11.93 -10.98 -12.85
CA GLU A 295 13.33 -11.36 -13.12
C GLU A 295 13.86 -12.42 -12.14
N TRP A 296 13.29 -12.47 -10.92
CA TRP A 296 13.65 -13.45 -9.89
C TRP A 296 12.49 -14.38 -9.48
N ASN A 297 11.35 -14.27 -10.14
CA ASN A 297 10.11 -14.94 -9.75
C ASN A 297 9.77 -14.68 -8.28
N TRP A 298 9.80 -13.43 -7.87
CA TRP A 298 9.47 -12.98 -6.53
C TRP A 298 8.16 -12.23 -6.51
N LEU A 299 7.29 -12.54 -5.56
CA LEU A 299 6.09 -11.76 -5.28
C LEU A 299 6.37 -10.86 -4.07
N LEU A 300 6.41 -9.55 -4.31
CA LEU A 300 6.57 -8.54 -3.26
C LEU A 300 5.20 -8.25 -2.67
N VAL A 301 5.07 -8.26 -1.36
CA VAL A 301 3.78 -8.12 -0.67
C VAL A 301 3.92 -7.15 0.49
N ALA A 302 2.97 -6.23 0.60
CA ALA A 302 2.76 -5.37 1.74
C ALA A 302 1.50 -5.82 2.49
N GLY A 303 1.62 -6.18 3.76
CA GLY A 303 0.50 -6.56 4.62
C GLY A 303 0.22 -5.49 5.66
N VAL A 304 -1.03 -5.02 5.77
CA VAL A 304 -1.43 -3.96 6.70
C VAL A 304 -2.74 -4.32 7.40
N ASN A 305 -2.89 -3.89 8.65
CA ASN A 305 -4.17 -3.95 9.36
C ASN A 305 -5.13 -2.89 8.80
N TYR A 306 -6.35 -3.28 8.49
CA TYR A 306 -7.35 -2.40 7.89
C TYR A 306 -7.66 -1.18 8.76
N ASP A 307 -7.70 -1.35 10.07
CA ASP A 307 -7.98 -0.26 11.02
C ASP A 307 -6.86 0.79 11.05
N GLU A 308 -5.60 0.35 10.92
CA GLU A 308 -4.45 1.25 10.82
C GLU A 308 -4.43 2.02 9.50
N PHE A 309 -4.83 1.37 8.41
CA PHE A 309 -4.95 1.97 7.10
C PHE A 309 -5.88 3.19 7.11
N PHE A 310 -6.95 3.15 7.93
CA PHE A 310 -7.93 4.23 8.07
C PHE A 310 -7.82 5.06 9.34
N LYS A 311 -6.78 4.86 10.17
CA LYS A 311 -6.61 5.54 11.46
C LYS A 311 -6.70 7.07 11.35
N GLY A 312 -6.05 7.64 10.33
CA GLY A 312 -6.12 9.08 10.04
C GLY A 312 -7.52 9.55 9.68
N ALA A 313 -8.21 8.81 8.80
CA ALA A 313 -9.58 9.13 8.38
C ALA A 313 -10.56 9.07 9.55
N ASN A 314 -10.45 8.06 10.42
CA ASN A 314 -11.27 7.93 11.62
C ASN A 314 -11.11 9.13 12.56
N LYS A 315 -9.87 9.60 12.80
CA LYS A 315 -9.61 10.79 13.61
C LYS A 315 -10.28 12.03 13.03
N VAL A 316 -10.13 12.25 11.73
CA VAL A 316 -10.76 13.38 11.02
C VAL A 316 -12.29 13.28 11.09
N MET A 317 -12.86 12.09 10.91
CA MET A 317 -14.29 11.84 11.01
C MET A 317 -14.87 12.28 12.39
N TYR A 318 -14.23 11.89 13.50
CA TYR A 318 -14.68 12.28 14.84
C TYR A 318 -14.64 13.81 15.05
N ILE A 319 -13.60 14.48 14.50
CA ILE A 319 -13.51 15.95 14.56
C ILE A 319 -14.65 16.59 13.78
N ILE A 320 -14.94 16.10 12.57
CA ILE A 320 -16.03 16.62 11.72
C ILE A 320 -17.39 16.45 12.40
N ILE A 321 -17.64 15.29 13.00
CA ILE A 321 -18.89 15.03 13.74
C ILE A 321 -19.03 16.00 14.92
N ALA A 322 -17.98 16.17 15.73
CA ALA A 322 -18.00 17.08 16.88
C ALA A 322 -18.26 18.53 16.46
N LEU A 323 -17.59 19.00 15.41
CA LEU A 323 -17.80 20.34 14.84
C LEU A 323 -19.22 20.53 14.29
N SER A 324 -19.76 19.53 13.59
CA SER A 324 -21.11 19.57 13.03
C SER A 324 -22.16 19.70 14.14
N ILE A 325 -22.00 18.98 15.24
CA ILE A 325 -22.89 19.08 16.42
C ILE A 325 -22.78 20.48 17.04
N LEU A 326 -21.57 20.99 17.26
CA LEU A 326 -21.34 22.32 17.84
C LEU A 326 -21.97 23.42 16.99
N ILE A 327 -21.74 23.39 15.68
CA ILE A 327 -22.31 24.37 14.74
C ILE A 327 -23.84 24.29 14.74
N SER A 328 -24.42 23.09 14.76
CA SER A 328 -25.87 22.91 14.81
C SER A 328 -26.48 23.51 16.09
N ILE A 329 -25.83 23.37 17.24
CA ILE A 329 -26.26 23.97 18.50
C ILE A 329 -26.20 25.50 18.42
N ILE A 330 -25.09 26.06 17.91
CA ILE A 330 -24.92 27.52 17.80
C ILE A 330 -25.99 28.14 16.89
N ILE A 331 -26.23 27.54 15.70
CA ILE A 331 -27.23 28.06 14.77
C ILE A 331 -28.65 27.94 15.37
N SER A 332 -28.97 26.80 16.01
CA SER A 332 -30.26 26.59 16.63
C SER A 332 -30.51 27.61 17.77
N LEU A 333 -29.50 27.91 18.59
CA LEU A 333 -29.59 28.91 19.64
C LEU A 333 -29.77 30.32 19.06
N ALA A 334 -29.04 30.67 18.01
CA ALA A 334 -29.18 31.97 17.34
C ALA A 334 -30.61 32.16 16.77
N ILE A 335 -31.16 31.14 16.11
CA ILE A 335 -32.54 31.16 15.60
C ILE A 335 -33.53 31.29 16.74
N TYR A 336 -33.35 30.52 17.85
CA TYR A 336 -34.21 30.62 19.01
C TYR A 336 -34.24 32.02 19.58
N ILE A 337 -33.09 32.64 19.83
CA ILE A 337 -32.94 33.99 20.37
C ILE A 337 -33.65 35.03 19.46
N THR A 338 -33.34 34.97 18.13
CA THR A 338 -33.88 35.91 17.15
C THR A 338 -35.42 35.82 17.08
N LEU A 339 -35.97 34.61 16.97
CA LEU A 339 -37.42 34.40 16.91
C LEU A 339 -38.11 34.80 18.24
N HIS A 340 -37.49 34.50 19.38
CA HIS A 340 -38.06 34.86 20.69
C HIS A 340 -38.17 36.37 20.84
N ILE A 341 -37.13 37.15 20.45
CA ILE A 341 -37.13 38.61 20.54
C ILE A 341 -38.17 39.19 19.57
N SER A 342 -38.16 38.80 18.29
CA SER A 342 -39.06 39.33 17.26
C SER A 342 -40.52 39.04 17.58
N LEU A 343 -40.85 37.84 18.02
CA LEU A 343 -42.25 37.44 18.24
C LEU A 343 -42.81 37.94 19.60
N LYS A 344 -41.96 38.37 20.55
CA LYS A 344 -42.38 39.09 21.73
C LYS A 344 -42.98 40.47 21.36
N SER A 345 -42.38 41.16 20.35
CA SER A 345 -42.90 42.42 19.81
C SER A 345 -44.25 42.21 19.14
N LEU A 346 -44.43 41.18 18.34
CA LEU A 346 -45.71 40.85 17.72
C LEU A 346 -46.82 40.56 18.75
N THR A 347 -46.48 39.90 19.86
CA THR A 347 -47.43 39.65 20.98
C THR A 347 -47.89 40.96 21.59
N LYS A 348 -46.96 41.93 21.79
CA LYS A 348 -47.35 43.25 22.31
C LYS A 348 -48.28 44.02 21.37
N ILE A 349 -47.99 43.99 20.03
CA ILE A 349 -48.88 44.58 19.03
C ILE A 349 -50.27 43.96 19.06
N LYS A 350 -50.35 42.61 19.09
CA LYS A 350 -51.61 41.88 19.19
C LYS A 350 -52.38 42.32 20.42
N THR A 351 -51.77 42.32 21.60
CA THR A 351 -52.44 42.68 22.87
C THR A 351 -52.88 44.13 22.84
N GLY A 352 -52.07 45.08 22.35
CA GLY A 352 -52.42 46.49 22.18
C GLY A 352 -53.59 46.70 21.22
N LEU A 353 -53.62 46.00 20.09
CA LEU A 353 -54.75 46.04 19.17
C LEU A 353 -56.05 45.49 19.82
N PHE A 354 -56.00 44.38 20.53
CA PHE A 354 -57.15 43.88 21.25
C PHE A 354 -57.64 44.86 22.31
N SER A 355 -56.75 45.49 23.07
CA SER A 355 -57.08 46.53 24.04
C SER A 355 -57.77 47.73 23.37
N PHE A 356 -57.25 48.16 22.18
CA PHE A 356 -57.83 49.23 21.40
C PHE A 356 -59.22 48.88 20.88
N PHE A 357 -59.47 47.68 20.36
CA PHE A 357 -60.78 47.23 19.90
C PHE A 357 -61.79 47.13 21.07
N ASN A 358 -61.39 46.63 22.23
CA ASN A 358 -62.24 46.61 23.45
C ASN A 358 -62.60 48.05 23.92
N TYR A 359 -61.66 49.01 23.76
CA TYR A 359 -61.95 50.42 24.01
C TYR A 359 -62.99 50.98 23.00
N LEU A 360 -62.87 50.68 21.75
CA LEU A 360 -63.85 51.07 20.73
C LEU A 360 -65.24 50.46 20.98
N ASN A 361 -65.31 49.25 21.47
CA ASN A 361 -66.54 48.53 21.83
C ASN A 361 -67.13 49.00 23.17
N ARG A 362 -66.51 50.00 23.88
CA ARG A 362 -66.88 50.51 25.21
C ARG A 362 -66.76 49.47 26.31
N GLU A 363 -65.94 48.39 26.12
CA GLU A 363 -65.65 47.37 27.10
C GLU A 363 -64.52 47.82 28.05
N LEU A 364 -63.66 48.76 27.61
CA LEU A 364 -62.62 49.40 28.39
C LEU A 364 -62.81 50.92 28.39
N GLN A 365 -62.53 51.54 29.56
CA GLN A 365 -62.59 53.00 29.69
C GLN A 365 -61.37 53.75 29.11
N ASN A 366 -60.19 53.09 29.14
CA ASN A 366 -58.94 53.62 28.65
C ASN A 366 -58.17 52.58 27.85
N VAL A 367 -57.37 53.02 26.86
CA VAL A 367 -56.46 52.18 26.13
C VAL A 367 -55.02 52.65 26.33
N GLU A 368 -54.11 51.68 26.61
CA GLU A 368 -52.68 51.91 26.74
C GLU A 368 -52.00 51.85 25.39
N LEU A 369 -51.00 52.74 25.16
CA LEU A 369 -50.24 52.72 23.93
C LEU A 369 -49.30 51.52 23.90
N ILE A 370 -49.03 50.99 22.70
CA ILE A 370 -48.15 49.88 22.51
C ILE A 370 -46.73 50.31 22.75
N ASN A 371 -46.06 49.77 23.81
CA ASN A 371 -44.72 50.10 24.16
C ASN A 371 -43.71 49.14 23.46
N ILE A 372 -43.30 49.48 22.25
CA ILE A 372 -42.21 48.83 21.48
C ILE A 372 -41.25 49.91 21.05
N ASN A 373 -39.99 49.80 21.60
CA ASN A 373 -38.93 50.74 21.26
C ASN A 373 -37.90 50.05 20.35
N SER A 374 -38.36 49.67 19.14
CA SER A 374 -37.52 49.04 18.10
C SER A 374 -37.52 49.95 16.87
N LYS A 375 -36.44 49.86 16.07
CA LYS A 375 -36.31 50.58 14.77
C LYS A 375 -36.67 49.70 13.56
N ASP A 376 -37.18 48.48 13.82
CA ASP A 376 -37.64 47.52 12.83
C ASP A 376 -39.15 47.71 12.47
N GLU A 377 -39.68 46.87 11.64
CA GLU A 377 -41.05 46.89 11.17
C GLU A 377 -42.07 46.85 12.33
N PHE A 378 -41.72 46.20 13.44
CA PHE A 378 -42.57 46.14 14.62
C PHE A 378 -42.66 47.46 15.37
N GLY A 379 -41.53 48.20 15.40
CA GLY A 379 -41.50 49.55 15.97
C GLY A 379 -42.29 50.55 15.13
N GLU A 380 -42.19 50.45 13.79
CA GLU A 380 -42.97 51.25 12.87
C GLU A 380 -44.46 50.95 12.98
N MET A 381 -44.83 49.68 12.99
CA MET A 381 -46.25 49.26 13.20
C MET A 381 -46.79 49.84 14.52
N ALA A 382 -46.05 49.67 15.61
CA ALA A 382 -46.45 50.20 16.92
C ALA A 382 -46.69 51.70 16.90
N LYS A 383 -45.80 52.46 16.21
CA LYS A 383 -45.95 53.94 16.07
C LYS A 383 -47.21 54.29 15.32
N VAL A 384 -47.44 53.71 14.15
CA VAL A 384 -48.64 53.95 13.31
C VAL A 384 -49.91 53.61 14.05
N ILE A 385 -49.97 52.48 14.77
CA ILE A 385 -51.11 52.06 15.57
C ILE A 385 -51.34 53.03 16.72
N ASN A 386 -50.29 53.45 17.42
CA ASN A 386 -50.36 54.40 18.53
C ASN A 386 -50.87 55.79 18.06
N GLU A 387 -50.43 56.26 16.87
CA GLU A 387 -50.94 57.51 16.27
C GLU A 387 -52.43 57.43 15.98
N ASN A 388 -52.90 56.29 15.46
CA ASN A 388 -54.31 56.08 15.23
C ASN A 388 -55.11 55.96 16.54
N ILE A 389 -54.62 55.25 17.57
CA ILE A 389 -55.24 55.19 18.89
C ILE A 389 -55.48 56.60 19.45
N LYS A 390 -54.42 57.44 19.42
CA LYS A 390 -54.51 58.83 19.88
C LYS A 390 -55.54 59.67 19.16
N LYS A 391 -55.53 59.60 17.80
CA LYS A 391 -56.54 60.31 17.01
C LYS A 391 -57.96 59.90 17.34
N THR A 392 -58.20 58.59 17.51
CA THR A 392 -59.53 58.10 17.83
C THR A 392 -59.98 58.44 19.25
N GLN A 393 -59.04 58.41 20.22
CA GLN A 393 -59.34 58.87 21.59
C GLN A 393 -59.79 60.34 21.63
N ILE A 394 -59.07 61.22 20.90
CA ILE A 394 -59.41 62.63 20.82
C ILE A 394 -60.82 62.80 20.20
N GLY A 395 -61.11 62.13 19.07
CA GLY A 395 -62.43 62.21 18.42
C GLY A 395 -63.59 61.72 19.32
N ILE A 396 -63.36 60.63 20.07
CA ILE A 396 -64.37 60.10 21.01
C ILE A 396 -64.60 61.07 22.20
N GLU A 397 -63.54 61.74 22.68
CA GLU A 397 -63.62 62.75 23.74
C GLU A 397 -64.35 64.01 23.22
N GLU A 398 -64.10 64.43 22.00
CA GLU A 398 -64.78 65.56 21.35
C GLU A 398 -66.27 65.28 21.16
N ASP A 399 -66.62 64.06 20.69
CA ASP A 399 -68.02 63.61 20.51
C ASP A 399 -68.75 63.56 21.88
N ARG A 400 -68.07 63.12 22.95
CA ARG A 400 -68.63 63.11 24.27
C ARG A 400 -68.95 64.51 24.80
N LYS A 401 -68.07 65.48 24.61
CA LYS A 401 -68.30 66.86 24.98
C LYS A 401 -69.48 67.52 24.28
N LEU A 402 -69.65 67.14 22.96
CA LEU A 402 -70.78 67.62 22.16
C LEU A 402 -72.15 67.01 22.59
N ILE A 403 -72.14 65.85 23.24
CA ILE A 403 -73.38 65.19 23.76
C ILE A 403 -73.74 65.70 25.16
N ASP A 404 -72.76 66.16 25.93
CA ASP A 404 -72.96 66.66 27.29
C ASP A 404 -73.31 68.19 27.34
N GLU A 405 -73.19 68.90 26.18
CA GLU A 405 -73.71 70.24 25.94
C GLU A 405 -75.18 70.20 25.39
#